data_7edc3c9aa533f4ffe6713fc55ef71f46
#
_entry.id   7edc3c9aa533f4ffe6713fc55ef71f46
#
_cell.length_a   1.000
_cell.length_b   1.000
_cell.length_c   1.000
_cell.angle_alpha   90.00
_cell.angle_beta   90.00
_cell.angle_gamma   90.00
#
_symmetry.space_group_name_H-M   'P 1'
#
loop_
_entity.id
_entity.type
_entity.pdbx_description
1 polymer ?
#
loop_
_entity_poly.entity_id
_entity_poly.type
_entity_poly.pdbx_seq_one_letter_code
_entity_poly.pdbx_strand_id
1 'polypeptide(L)'
;MSDFNANFWSIYVAGISIVSILACLLLLWITARTKGVANADNTTGHVWDTDLREMNNPMPRWWMWLFVITIIFALLYLVAYPGLGSYQGQLGWSTRGEYDQEVEKANKDLGPLYAQFTAKKTEDLAGDGNAMAIGERLFMNNCAQCHGSDARGSKSFPNLTDKDWLHGGTPEKIEETIKGGRRGQMPPMAAAVGTPDDVKNVANYVLSLSNSPHDSVRAQLGKAKFTACAACHGIDGKGNQAVGAPNLTDQIWLYGSSEATIAEGINKGRHLGIDEAHLPMPAHKDMLGAGKIQIVAAYVWGLSNKPGKAP
;
A
#
# COMPACT_ATOMS: atom_id res chain seq x y z
N MET A 1 -7.26 19.80 14.91
CA MET A 1 -6.06 19.84 15.77
C MET A 1 -4.92 20.36 14.94
N SER A 2 -4.08 21.24 15.50
CA SER A 2 -2.88 21.70 14.79
C SER A 2 -1.87 20.54 14.74
N ASP A 3 -1.28 20.32 13.57
CA ASP A 3 -0.27 19.28 13.36
C ASP A 3 1.11 19.63 13.97
N PHE A 4 1.17 20.69 14.74
CA PHE A 4 2.41 21.17 15.37
C PHE A 4 2.61 20.56 16.76
N ASN A 5 3.71 19.86 16.94
CA ASN A 5 4.09 19.21 18.20
C ASN A 5 4.51 20.21 19.30
N ALA A 6 4.74 21.48 18.98
CA ALA A 6 5.13 22.54 19.92
C ALA A 6 4.69 23.91 19.43
N ASN A 7 4.36 24.80 20.36
CA ASN A 7 3.99 26.19 20.09
C ASN A 7 5.08 27.00 19.34
N PHE A 8 6.34 26.61 19.52
CA PHE A 8 7.46 27.21 18.79
C PHE A 8 7.25 27.19 17.28
N TRP A 9 6.93 26.00 16.73
CA TRP A 9 6.76 25.87 15.28
C TRP A 9 5.56 26.63 14.74
N SER A 10 4.48 26.72 15.51
CA SER A 10 3.31 27.54 15.15
C SER A 10 3.68 29.01 15.05
N ILE A 11 4.39 29.53 16.05
CA ILE A 11 4.85 30.95 16.08
C ILE A 11 5.86 31.22 14.97
N TYR A 12 6.79 30.25 14.74
CA TYR A 12 7.80 30.37 13.68
C TYR A 12 7.14 30.47 12.29
N VAL A 13 6.20 29.57 11.96
CA VAL A 13 5.49 29.61 10.67
C VAL A 13 4.68 30.88 10.51
N ALA A 14 3.92 31.29 11.52
CA ALA A 14 3.13 32.52 11.47
C ALA A 14 4.03 33.75 11.31
N GLY A 15 5.12 33.83 12.11
CA GLY A 15 6.06 34.93 12.08
C GLY A 15 6.77 35.08 10.73
N ILE A 16 7.33 34.00 10.20
CA ILE A 16 8.05 34.03 8.91
C ILE A 16 7.12 34.38 7.75
N SER A 17 5.87 33.87 7.78
CA SER A 17 4.88 34.17 6.73
C SER A 17 4.52 35.65 6.71
N ILE A 18 4.18 36.23 7.87
CA ILE A 18 3.81 37.64 7.96
C ILE A 18 5.00 38.56 7.63
N VAL A 19 6.19 38.26 8.19
CA VAL A 19 7.41 39.02 7.92
C VAL A 19 7.76 38.99 6.44
N SER A 20 7.65 37.86 5.78
CA SER A 20 7.93 37.73 4.35
C SER A 20 6.95 38.56 3.50
N ILE A 21 5.65 38.52 3.82
CA ILE A 21 4.64 39.34 3.11
C ILE A 21 4.92 40.83 3.29
N LEU A 22 5.22 41.27 4.51
CA LEU A 22 5.56 42.68 4.80
C LEU A 22 6.87 43.10 4.14
N ALA A 23 7.87 42.19 4.09
CA ALA A 23 9.13 42.42 3.38
C ALA A 23 8.92 42.58 1.86
N CYS A 24 8.04 41.77 1.26
CA CYS A 24 7.65 41.94 -0.13
C CYS A 24 6.96 43.29 -0.40
N LEU A 25 6.06 43.71 0.48
CA LEU A 25 5.42 45.02 0.37
C LEU A 25 6.43 46.18 0.51
N LEU A 26 7.35 46.08 1.47
CA LEU A 26 8.42 47.04 1.65
C LEU A 26 9.35 47.13 0.44
N LEU A 27 9.74 45.96 -0.09
CA LEU A 27 10.57 45.87 -1.28
C LEU A 27 9.88 46.52 -2.49
N LEU A 28 8.60 46.22 -2.71
CA LEU A 28 7.80 46.83 -3.77
C LEU A 28 7.77 48.37 -3.60
N TRP A 29 7.54 48.86 -2.39
CA TRP A 29 7.50 50.30 -2.11
C TRP A 29 8.85 51.00 -2.36
N ILE A 30 9.97 50.36 -1.95
CA ILE A 30 11.33 50.87 -2.20
C ILE A 30 11.59 50.90 -3.70
N THR A 31 11.39 49.79 -4.40
CA THR A 31 11.71 49.69 -5.84
C THR A 31 10.83 50.58 -6.71
N ALA A 32 9.55 50.78 -6.35
CA ALA A 32 8.66 51.68 -7.06
C ALA A 32 9.06 53.17 -6.90
N ARG A 33 9.76 53.52 -5.81
CA ARG A 33 10.21 54.90 -5.55
C ARG A 33 11.63 55.17 -6.00
N THR A 34 12.47 54.15 -6.11
CA THR A 34 13.87 54.30 -6.52
C THR A 34 13.92 54.64 -7.99
N LYS A 35 14.28 55.86 -8.34
CA LYS A 35 14.69 56.19 -9.70
C LYS A 35 16.13 55.75 -9.82
N GLY A 36 16.39 54.65 -10.51
CA GLY A 36 17.75 54.25 -10.81
C GLY A 36 18.51 55.38 -11.53
N VAL A 37 19.76 55.55 -11.23
CA VAL A 37 20.63 56.48 -11.97
C VAL A 37 20.84 55.84 -13.36
N ALA A 38 20.17 56.42 -14.36
CA ALA A 38 20.38 55.98 -15.74
C ALA A 38 21.67 56.60 -16.31
N ASN A 39 22.43 55.84 -17.06
CA ASN A 39 23.49 56.39 -17.90
C ASN A 39 22.90 57.22 -19.04
N ALA A 40 23.75 57.95 -19.76
CA ALA A 40 23.31 58.82 -20.87
C ALA A 40 22.57 58.09 -21.99
N ASP A 41 22.81 56.77 -22.10
CA ASP A 41 22.14 55.83 -23.03
C ASP A 41 20.91 55.13 -22.43
N ASN A 42 20.41 55.57 -21.26
CA ASN A 42 19.29 55.01 -20.51
C ASN A 42 19.52 53.55 -20.07
N THR A 43 20.77 53.13 -19.87
CA THR A 43 21.10 51.82 -19.33
C THR A 43 21.41 51.87 -17.85
N THR A 44 21.35 50.72 -17.16
CA THR A 44 21.77 50.61 -15.73
C THR A 44 23.29 50.57 -15.58
N GLY A 45 24.03 50.40 -16.68
CA GLY A 45 25.48 50.16 -16.70
C GLY A 45 25.89 48.71 -16.56
N HIS A 46 24.96 47.78 -16.30
CA HIS A 46 25.22 46.37 -16.32
C HIS A 46 25.25 45.83 -17.75
N VAL A 47 26.28 45.01 -18.05
CA VAL A 47 26.46 44.34 -19.34
C VAL A 47 26.53 42.84 -19.09
N TRP A 48 25.64 42.10 -19.73
CA TRP A 48 25.57 40.64 -19.71
C TRP A 48 26.13 40.11 -21.04
N ASP A 49 26.82 38.99 -21.01
CA ASP A 49 27.29 38.29 -22.21
C ASP A 49 28.04 39.18 -23.22
N THR A 50 28.83 40.12 -22.74
CA THR A 50 29.66 41.06 -23.51
C THR A 50 28.95 42.20 -24.21
N ASP A 51 27.68 42.07 -24.63
CA ASP A 51 26.99 43.07 -25.44
C ASP A 51 25.55 43.38 -25.00
N LEU A 52 24.92 42.48 -24.23
CA LEU A 52 23.54 42.66 -23.75
C LEU A 52 23.47 43.68 -22.60
N ARG A 53 22.87 44.83 -22.84
CA ARG A 53 22.75 45.92 -21.86
C ARG A 53 21.36 45.96 -21.25
N GLU A 54 21.34 46.11 -19.94
CA GLU A 54 20.10 46.24 -19.18
C GLU A 54 19.58 47.69 -19.26
N MET A 55 18.33 47.86 -19.71
CA MET A 55 17.68 49.17 -19.82
C MET A 55 17.08 49.60 -18.49
N ASN A 56 17.28 50.85 -18.11
CA ASN A 56 16.74 51.41 -16.88
C ASN A 56 15.28 51.88 -17.07
N ASN A 57 14.37 50.93 -17.26
CA ASN A 57 12.95 51.22 -17.41
C ASN A 57 12.22 51.21 -16.06
N PRO A 58 11.31 52.17 -15.81
CA PRO A 58 10.52 52.18 -14.61
C PRO A 58 9.56 50.99 -14.58
N MET A 59 9.28 50.47 -13.37
CA MET A 59 8.32 49.37 -13.18
C MET A 59 6.95 49.76 -13.75
N PRO A 60 6.31 48.95 -14.58
CA PRO A 60 4.98 49.23 -15.11
C PRO A 60 3.95 49.35 -13.98
N ARG A 61 3.08 50.37 -14.04
CA ARG A 61 2.09 50.64 -12.98
C ARG A 61 1.12 49.48 -12.78
N TRP A 62 0.71 48.83 -13.88
CA TRP A 62 -0.22 47.69 -13.79
C TRP A 62 0.41 46.51 -13.02
N TRP A 63 1.70 46.29 -13.17
CA TRP A 63 2.42 45.21 -12.47
C TRP A 63 2.51 45.47 -10.96
N MET A 64 2.78 46.71 -10.61
CA MET A 64 2.76 47.16 -9.21
C MET A 64 1.39 46.92 -8.56
N TRP A 65 0.31 47.31 -9.25
CA TRP A 65 -1.05 47.09 -8.75
C TRP A 65 -1.39 45.61 -8.65
N LEU A 66 -1.00 44.83 -9.65
CA LEU A 66 -1.18 43.38 -9.60
C LEU A 66 -0.51 42.77 -8.37
N PHE A 67 0.72 43.17 -8.07
CA PHE A 67 1.44 42.68 -6.91
C PHE A 67 0.80 43.12 -5.57
N VAL A 68 0.30 44.34 -5.45
CA VAL A 68 -0.47 44.78 -4.29
C VAL A 68 -1.75 43.96 -4.12
N ILE A 69 -2.47 43.67 -5.20
CA ILE A 69 -3.68 42.82 -5.17
C ILE A 69 -3.33 41.42 -4.66
N THR A 70 -2.23 40.84 -5.10
CA THR A 70 -1.81 39.49 -4.62
C THR A 70 -1.46 39.50 -3.13
N ILE A 71 -0.86 40.58 -2.62
CA ILE A 71 -0.60 40.75 -1.18
C ILE A 71 -1.92 40.86 -0.38
N ILE A 72 -2.86 41.66 -0.85
CA ILE A 72 -4.19 41.78 -0.23
C ILE A 72 -4.89 40.42 -0.23
N PHE A 73 -4.86 39.72 -1.35
CA PHE A 73 -5.42 38.36 -1.47
C PHE A 73 -4.76 37.43 -0.46
N ALA A 74 -3.41 37.43 -0.36
CA ALA A 74 -2.70 36.54 0.56
C ALA A 74 -3.10 36.82 2.03
N LEU A 75 -3.24 38.09 2.43
CA LEU A 75 -3.67 38.44 3.78
C LEU A 75 -5.11 38.00 4.05
N LEU A 76 -6.03 38.25 3.12
CA LEU A 76 -7.42 37.79 3.24
C LEU A 76 -7.50 36.26 3.29
N TYR A 77 -6.70 35.57 2.46
CA TYR A 77 -6.62 34.10 2.46
C TYR A 77 -6.15 33.57 3.82
N LEU A 78 -5.10 34.14 4.42
CA LEU A 78 -4.58 33.75 5.74
C LEU A 78 -5.56 34.00 6.89
N VAL A 79 -6.49 34.96 6.74
CA VAL A 79 -7.59 35.17 7.69
C VAL A 79 -8.68 34.09 7.50
N ALA A 80 -9.02 33.77 6.26
CA ALA A 80 -10.10 32.82 5.94
C ALA A 80 -9.70 31.37 6.14
N TYR A 81 -8.49 30.98 5.72
CA TYR A 81 -7.99 29.61 5.69
C TYR A 81 -6.80 29.39 6.63
N PRO A 82 -6.51 28.15 7.03
CA PRO A 82 -5.33 27.85 7.84
C PRO A 82 -4.04 28.12 7.05
N GLY A 83 -3.08 28.76 7.69
CA GLY A 83 -1.78 29.13 7.09
C GLY A 83 -0.87 29.83 8.08
N LEU A 84 -1.38 30.19 9.26
CA LEU A 84 -0.64 30.88 10.35
C LEU A 84 -0.46 29.90 11.55
N GLY A 85 0.30 28.85 11.35
CA GLY A 85 0.60 27.87 12.40
C GLY A 85 -0.66 27.17 12.92
N SER A 86 -0.95 27.30 14.22
CA SER A 86 -2.12 26.67 14.85
C SER A 86 -3.45 27.37 14.58
N TYR A 87 -3.44 28.50 13.88
CA TYR A 87 -4.67 29.21 13.53
C TYR A 87 -5.43 28.47 12.42
N GLN A 88 -6.69 28.15 12.69
CA GLN A 88 -7.51 27.31 11.79
C GLN A 88 -8.23 28.11 10.68
N GLY A 89 -8.06 29.40 10.63
CA GLY A 89 -8.84 30.28 9.77
C GLY A 89 -10.28 30.46 10.23
N GLN A 90 -10.96 31.51 9.74
CA GLN A 90 -12.36 31.76 10.09
C GLN A 90 -13.34 30.77 9.49
N LEU A 91 -12.99 30.17 8.34
CA LEU A 91 -13.84 29.19 7.66
C LEU A 91 -13.73 27.78 8.28
N GLY A 92 -12.79 27.54 9.19
CA GLY A 92 -12.60 26.23 9.83
C GLY A 92 -12.29 25.10 8.83
N TRP A 93 -11.84 25.46 7.63
CA TRP A 93 -11.53 24.50 6.58
C TRP A 93 -10.23 23.73 6.91
N SER A 94 -10.20 22.46 6.62
CA SER A 94 -8.96 21.67 6.62
C SER A 94 -9.06 20.57 5.58
N THR A 95 -7.93 20.18 5.01
CA THR A 95 -7.85 19.07 4.04
C THR A 95 -8.42 17.78 4.63
N ARG A 96 -8.17 17.53 5.91
CA ARG A 96 -8.73 16.38 6.60
C ARG A 96 -10.25 16.48 6.75
N GLY A 97 -10.76 17.65 7.12
CA GLY A 97 -12.21 17.87 7.27
C GLY A 97 -12.95 17.73 5.94
N GLU A 98 -12.36 18.19 4.84
CA GLU A 98 -12.89 18.00 3.49
C GLU A 98 -12.90 16.52 3.11
N TYR A 99 -11.78 15.83 3.32
CA TYR A 99 -11.70 14.37 3.10
C TYR A 99 -12.73 13.60 3.91
N ASP A 100 -12.88 13.91 5.20
CA ASP A 100 -13.85 13.23 6.07
C ASP A 100 -15.29 13.46 5.58
N GLN A 101 -15.62 14.68 5.11
CA GLN A 101 -16.93 14.99 4.51
C GLN A 101 -17.16 14.26 3.18
N GLU A 102 -16.15 14.18 2.32
CA GLU A 102 -16.24 13.42 1.06
C GLU A 102 -16.43 11.92 1.32
N VAL A 103 -15.71 11.36 2.29
CA VAL A 103 -15.87 9.95 2.70
C VAL A 103 -17.26 9.71 3.28
N GLU A 104 -17.75 10.60 4.15
CA GLU A 104 -19.11 10.47 4.70
C GLU A 104 -20.17 10.54 3.61
N LYS A 105 -20.03 11.49 2.68
CA LYS A 105 -20.95 11.61 1.54
C LYS A 105 -20.90 10.35 0.66
N ALA A 106 -19.70 9.85 0.33
CA ALA A 106 -19.55 8.64 -0.45
C ALA A 106 -20.17 7.42 0.24
N ASN A 107 -19.98 7.30 1.57
CA ASN A 107 -20.59 6.23 2.36
C ASN A 107 -22.12 6.33 2.39
N LYS A 108 -22.66 7.54 2.48
CA LYS A 108 -24.12 7.76 2.44
C LYS A 108 -24.71 7.42 1.07
N ASP A 109 -24.06 7.85 0.00
CA ASP A 109 -24.54 7.63 -1.37
C ASP A 109 -24.42 6.16 -1.80
N LEU A 110 -23.34 5.46 -1.39
CA LEU A 110 -23.07 4.08 -1.76
C LEU A 110 -23.59 3.05 -0.74
N GLY A 111 -23.92 3.49 0.49
CA GLY A 111 -24.42 2.63 1.55
C GLY A 111 -25.60 1.74 1.14
N PRO A 112 -26.67 2.30 0.53
CA PRO A 112 -27.82 1.51 0.07
C PRO A 112 -27.44 0.44 -0.97
N LEU A 113 -26.50 0.75 -1.86
CA LEU A 113 -25.99 -0.21 -2.85
C LEU A 113 -25.28 -1.39 -2.18
N TYR A 114 -24.37 -1.11 -1.24
CA TYR A 114 -23.67 -2.19 -0.54
C TYR A 114 -24.59 -2.99 0.39
N ALA A 115 -25.62 -2.36 0.98
CA ALA A 115 -26.60 -3.04 1.81
C ALA A 115 -27.38 -4.13 1.04
N GLN A 116 -27.65 -3.94 -0.25
CA GLN A 116 -28.28 -4.96 -1.10
C GLN A 116 -27.43 -6.22 -1.24
N PHE A 117 -26.12 -6.06 -1.25
CA PHE A 117 -25.19 -7.20 -1.37
C PHE A 117 -24.98 -7.90 -0.03
N THR A 118 -24.88 -7.16 1.08
CA THR A 118 -24.70 -7.76 2.41
C THR A 118 -25.89 -8.59 2.89
N ALA A 119 -27.06 -8.41 2.29
CA ALA A 119 -28.24 -9.24 2.56
C ALA A 119 -28.19 -10.62 1.87
N LYS A 120 -27.29 -10.82 0.91
CA LYS A 120 -27.13 -12.07 0.16
C LYS A 120 -25.95 -12.89 0.72
N LYS A 121 -25.95 -14.20 0.45
CA LYS A 121 -24.79 -15.05 0.73
C LYS A 121 -23.66 -14.73 -0.26
N THR A 122 -22.44 -14.93 0.16
CA THR A 122 -21.25 -14.64 -0.67
C THR A 122 -21.19 -15.50 -1.91
N GLU A 123 -21.66 -16.76 -1.83
CA GLU A 123 -21.74 -17.67 -2.99
C GLU A 123 -22.75 -17.16 -4.04
N ASP A 124 -23.90 -16.64 -3.57
CA ASP A 124 -24.94 -16.11 -4.46
C ASP A 124 -24.45 -14.86 -5.19
N LEU A 125 -23.63 -14.06 -4.53
CA LEU A 125 -22.99 -12.87 -5.12
C LEU A 125 -22.02 -13.22 -6.24
N ALA A 126 -21.37 -14.38 -6.17
CA ALA A 126 -20.47 -14.84 -7.24
C ALA A 126 -21.19 -15.11 -8.59
N GLY A 127 -22.54 -15.28 -8.54
CA GLY A 127 -23.40 -15.33 -9.72
C GLY A 127 -23.97 -13.99 -10.17
N ASP A 128 -23.86 -12.94 -9.37
CA ASP A 128 -24.40 -11.61 -9.65
C ASP A 128 -23.40 -10.77 -10.47
N GLY A 129 -23.72 -10.48 -11.72
CA GLY A 129 -22.83 -9.76 -12.64
C GLY A 129 -22.42 -8.36 -12.14
N ASN A 130 -23.31 -7.64 -11.46
CA ASN A 130 -23.01 -6.33 -10.89
C ASN A 130 -22.05 -6.44 -9.70
N ALA A 131 -22.30 -7.40 -8.80
CA ALA A 131 -21.41 -7.67 -7.69
C ALA A 131 -20.01 -8.08 -8.19
N MET A 132 -19.94 -8.92 -9.21
CA MET A 132 -18.65 -9.33 -9.80
C MET A 132 -17.90 -8.18 -10.44
N ALA A 133 -18.57 -7.29 -11.19
CA ALA A 133 -17.92 -6.12 -11.77
C ALA A 133 -17.41 -5.12 -10.73
N ILE A 134 -18.10 -4.99 -9.60
CA ILE A 134 -17.63 -4.19 -8.45
C ILE A 134 -16.47 -4.90 -7.76
N GLY A 135 -16.59 -6.22 -7.53
CA GLY A 135 -15.56 -7.04 -6.91
C GLY A 135 -14.24 -7.02 -7.68
N GLU A 136 -14.29 -7.13 -8.99
CA GLU A 136 -13.13 -7.01 -9.87
C GLU A 136 -12.43 -5.66 -9.70
N ARG A 137 -13.17 -4.55 -9.74
CA ARG A 137 -12.58 -3.21 -9.55
C ARG A 137 -11.96 -3.05 -8.15
N LEU A 138 -12.63 -3.55 -7.12
CA LEU A 138 -12.08 -3.53 -5.76
C LEU A 138 -10.81 -4.39 -5.66
N PHE A 139 -10.80 -5.56 -6.30
CA PHE A 139 -9.63 -6.44 -6.37
C PHE A 139 -8.46 -5.75 -7.09
N MET A 140 -8.71 -5.17 -8.25
CA MET A 140 -7.68 -4.46 -9.03
C MET A 140 -7.05 -3.32 -8.25
N ASN A 141 -7.84 -2.59 -7.46
CA ASN A 141 -7.35 -1.43 -6.71
C ASN A 141 -6.62 -1.78 -5.41
N ASN A 142 -6.95 -2.93 -4.79
CA ASN A 142 -6.48 -3.22 -3.44
C ASN A 142 -5.67 -4.53 -3.32
N CYS A 143 -5.80 -5.46 -4.27
CA CYS A 143 -5.27 -6.82 -4.15
C CYS A 143 -4.29 -7.18 -5.27
N ALA A 144 -4.50 -6.64 -6.48
CA ALA A 144 -3.73 -6.99 -7.67
C ALA A 144 -2.24 -6.67 -7.57
N GLN A 145 -1.84 -5.70 -6.75
CA GLN A 145 -0.43 -5.36 -6.54
C GLN A 145 0.38 -6.58 -6.03
N CYS A 146 -0.23 -7.42 -5.20
CA CYS A 146 0.41 -8.61 -4.64
C CYS A 146 -0.02 -9.88 -5.39
N HIS A 147 -1.33 -10.05 -5.65
CA HIS A 147 -1.87 -11.28 -6.22
C HIS A 147 -1.88 -11.31 -7.76
N GLY A 148 -1.42 -10.24 -8.43
CA GLY A 148 -1.49 -10.11 -9.89
C GLY A 148 -2.86 -9.66 -10.37
N SER A 149 -2.92 -9.01 -11.54
CA SER A 149 -4.19 -8.58 -12.16
C SER A 149 -5.05 -9.76 -12.62
N ASP A 150 -4.43 -10.91 -12.89
CA ASP A 150 -5.06 -12.17 -13.23
C ASP A 150 -5.34 -13.05 -12.00
N ALA A 151 -5.01 -12.58 -10.80
CA ALA A 151 -5.13 -13.24 -9.50
C ALA A 151 -4.33 -14.55 -9.38
N ARG A 152 -3.34 -14.80 -10.27
CA ARG A 152 -2.51 -16.01 -10.25
C ARG A 152 -1.35 -15.94 -9.27
N GLY A 153 -1.20 -14.80 -8.61
CA GLY A 153 -0.12 -14.59 -7.65
C GLY A 153 1.26 -14.46 -8.28
N SER A 154 2.25 -14.56 -7.43
CA SER A 154 3.65 -14.56 -7.80
C SER A 154 4.47 -15.20 -6.67
N LYS A 155 5.79 -15.24 -6.78
CA LYS A 155 6.63 -15.74 -5.68
C LYS A 155 6.29 -15.03 -4.38
N SER A 156 5.97 -15.79 -3.34
CA SER A 156 5.52 -15.35 -1.99
C SER A 156 4.05 -14.89 -1.89
N PHE A 157 3.33 -14.76 -3.01
CA PHE A 157 1.92 -14.38 -3.03
C PHE A 157 1.08 -15.47 -3.67
N PRO A 158 0.10 -16.05 -2.94
CA PRO A 158 -0.65 -17.22 -3.43
C PRO A 158 -1.50 -16.90 -4.66
N ASN A 159 -1.65 -17.89 -5.51
CA ASN A 159 -2.62 -17.94 -6.59
C ASN A 159 -4.03 -18.06 -5.99
N LEU A 160 -4.95 -17.22 -6.43
CA LEU A 160 -6.35 -17.20 -5.95
C LEU A 160 -7.31 -17.84 -6.96
N THR A 161 -6.79 -18.38 -8.07
CA THR A 161 -7.60 -19.01 -9.12
C THR A 161 -7.60 -20.53 -9.06
N ASP A 162 -6.74 -21.13 -8.24
CA ASP A 162 -6.69 -22.57 -8.01
C ASP A 162 -7.51 -23.01 -6.78
N LYS A 163 -7.36 -24.25 -6.37
CA LYS A 163 -8.06 -24.81 -5.21
C LYS A 163 -7.15 -25.05 -4.01
N ASP A 164 -5.90 -24.59 -4.08
CA ASP A 164 -4.98 -24.70 -2.97
C ASP A 164 -5.07 -23.47 -2.05
N TRP A 165 -5.59 -23.69 -0.86
CA TRP A 165 -5.87 -22.62 0.10
C TRP A 165 -5.12 -22.86 1.40
N LEU A 166 -4.17 -21.99 1.73
CA LEU A 166 -3.39 -22.06 2.96
C LEU A 166 -4.25 -21.93 4.23
N HIS A 167 -5.34 -21.19 4.19
CA HIS A 167 -6.21 -20.92 5.34
C HIS A 167 -7.67 -21.31 5.12
N GLY A 168 -7.95 -22.08 4.07
CA GLY A 168 -9.28 -22.49 3.66
C GLY A 168 -9.90 -21.60 2.60
N GLY A 169 -10.60 -22.20 1.64
CA GLY A 169 -11.20 -21.58 0.46
C GLY A 169 -12.72 -21.43 0.52
N THR A 170 -13.35 -21.59 1.70
CA THR A 170 -14.79 -21.27 1.83
C THR A 170 -14.99 -19.75 1.81
N PRO A 171 -16.17 -19.26 1.39
CA PRO A 171 -16.46 -17.83 1.37
C PRO A 171 -16.16 -17.14 2.70
N GLU A 172 -16.55 -17.76 3.83
CA GLU A 172 -16.33 -17.20 5.17
C GLU A 172 -14.85 -17.12 5.51
N LYS A 173 -14.06 -18.10 5.11
CA LYS A 173 -12.60 -18.09 5.33
C LYS A 173 -11.89 -17.05 4.47
N ILE A 174 -12.37 -16.83 3.25
CA ILE A 174 -11.87 -15.78 2.38
C ILE A 174 -12.22 -14.40 2.97
N GLU A 175 -13.46 -14.20 3.42
CA GLU A 175 -13.88 -12.97 4.12
C GLU A 175 -13.05 -12.72 5.38
N GLU A 176 -12.88 -13.73 6.24
CA GLU A 176 -12.05 -13.66 7.44
C GLU A 176 -10.61 -13.26 7.09
N THR A 177 -10.06 -13.84 6.03
CA THR A 177 -8.72 -13.57 5.54
C THR A 177 -8.57 -12.12 5.06
N ILE A 178 -9.51 -11.62 4.27
CA ILE A 178 -9.49 -10.23 3.79
C ILE A 178 -9.69 -9.26 4.95
N LYS A 179 -10.64 -9.55 5.85
CA LYS A 179 -10.97 -8.70 7.00
C LYS A 179 -9.82 -8.56 7.98
N GLY A 180 -9.23 -9.67 8.38
CA GLY A 180 -8.23 -9.74 9.45
C GLY A 180 -6.78 -9.76 8.98
N GLY A 181 -6.56 -9.98 7.68
CA GLY A 181 -5.24 -10.30 7.15
C GLY A 181 -4.77 -11.70 7.57
N ARG A 182 -3.58 -12.08 7.12
CA ARG A 182 -2.93 -13.34 7.47
C ARG A 182 -1.45 -13.16 7.67
N ARG A 183 -0.94 -13.82 8.71
CA ARG A 183 0.49 -13.89 9.00
C ARG A 183 0.84 -15.33 9.38
N GLY A 184 1.09 -16.15 8.37
CA GLY A 184 1.66 -17.48 8.58
C GLY A 184 3.11 -17.35 9.05
N GLN A 185 3.54 -18.22 9.97
CA GLN A 185 4.91 -18.22 10.45
C GLN A 185 5.45 -19.66 10.45
N MET A 186 6.58 -19.85 9.81
CA MET A 186 7.39 -21.06 9.93
C MET A 186 8.66 -20.70 10.68
N PRO A 187 8.89 -21.21 11.90
CA PRO A 187 10.12 -20.94 12.63
C PRO A 187 11.33 -21.61 11.96
N PRO A 188 12.57 -21.14 12.21
CA PRO A 188 13.78 -21.85 11.81
C PRO A 188 13.82 -23.22 12.47
N MET A 189 13.92 -24.28 11.66
CA MET A 189 13.85 -25.67 12.14
C MET A 189 15.18 -26.41 12.07
N ALA A 190 16.25 -25.77 11.58
CA ALA A 190 17.55 -26.40 11.40
C ALA A 190 18.08 -27.08 12.68
N ALA A 191 17.96 -26.42 13.85
CA ALA A 191 18.41 -26.98 15.14
C ALA A 191 17.62 -28.25 15.54
N ALA A 192 16.35 -28.35 15.17
CA ALA A 192 15.52 -29.52 15.45
C ALA A 192 15.75 -30.65 14.44
N VAL A 193 16.13 -30.31 13.21
CA VAL A 193 16.43 -31.28 12.14
C VAL A 193 17.81 -31.91 12.34
N GLY A 194 18.85 -31.10 12.62
CA GLY A 194 20.21 -31.58 12.91
C GLY A 194 21.29 -30.88 12.09
N THR A 195 22.17 -31.65 11.44
CA THR A 195 23.28 -31.12 10.64
C THR A 195 22.84 -30.45 9.35
N PRO A 196 23.68 -29.64 8.69
CA PRO A 196 23.39 -29.09 7.36
C PRO A 196 23.05 -30.17 6.31
N ASP A 197 23.65 -31.35 6.42
CA ASP A 197 23.31 -32.50 5.53
C ASP A 197 21.94 -33.08 5.89
N ASP A 198 21.56 -33.14 7.18
CA ASP A 198 20.20 -33.54 7.56
C ASP A 198 19.15 -32.58 7.00
N VAL A 199 19.42 -31.27 6.98
CA VAL A 199 18.51 -30.27 6.35
C VAL A 199 18.34 -30.55 4.86
N LYS A 200 19.43 -30.86 4.12
CA LYS A 200 19.34 -31.25 2.71
C LYS A 200 18.58 -32.58 2.51
N ASN A 201 18.78 -33.53 3.42
CA ASN A 201 18.06 -34.80 3.39
C ASN A 201 16.54 -34.56 3.55
N VAL A 202 16.13 -33.73 4.52
CA VAL A 202 14.71 -33.35 4.71
C VAL A 202 14.18 -32.59 3.50
N ALA A 203 14.96 -31.68 2.90
CA ALA A 203 14.54 -30.97 1.69
C ALA A 203 14.26 -31.94 0.52
N ASN A 204 15.11 -32.97 0.32
CA ASN A 204 14.87 -34.00 -0.68
C ASN A 204 13.66 -34.88 -0.34
N TYR A 205 13.44 -35.19 0.96
CA TYR A 205 12.22 -35.92 1.36
C TYR A 205 10.96 -35.08 1.06
N VAL A 206 10.95 -33.78 1.33
CA VAL A 206 9.84 -32.87 1.00
C VAL A 206 9.59 -32.85 -0.50
N LEU A 207 10.64 -32.77 -1.34
CA LEU A 207 10.51 -32.87 -2.79
C LEU A 207 9.91 -34.21 -3.22
N SER A 208 10.27 -35.33 -2.56
CA SER A 208 9.72 -36.66 -2.86
C SER A 208 8.23 -36.77 -2.56
N LEU A 209 7.70 -36.03 -1.56
CA LEU A 209 6.27 -36.02 -1.24
C LEU A 209 5.42 -35.51 -2.40
N SER A 210 5.92 -34.51 -3.13
CA SER A 210 5.25 -33.91 -4.30
C SER A 210 5.60 -34.55 -5.64
N ASN A 211 6.34 -35.66 -5.65
CA ASN A 211 6.91 -36.27 -6.86
C ASN A 211 7.79 -35.32 -7.69
N SER A 212 8.34 -34.30 -7.07
CA SER A 212 9.32 -33.39 -7.69
C SER A 212 10.68 -34.07 -7.85
N PRO A 213 11.54 -33.64 -8.79
CA PRO A 213 12.89 -34.19 -8.93
C PRO A 213 13.68 -34.06 -7.61
N HIS A 214 14.26 -35.17 -7.13
CA HIS A 214 14.97 -35.25 -5.85
C HIS A 214 16.02 -36.38 -5.86
N ASP A 215 16.95 -36.30 -4.90
CA ASP A 215 17.86 -37.40 -4.60
C ASP A 215 17.16 -38.43 -3.71
N SER A 216 16.95 -39.65 -4.26
CA SER A 216 16.20 -40.73 -3.58
C SER A 216 16.90 -41.23 -2.33
N VAL A 217 18.25 -41.21 -2.26
CA VAL A 217 19.02 -41.66 -1.09
C VAL A 217 18.85 -40.61 0.03
N ARG A 218 19.00 -39.33 -0.31
CA ARG A 218 18.78 -38.22 0.64
C ARG A 218 17.33 -38.19 1.13
N ALA A 219 16.35 -38.46 0.26
CA ALA A 219 14.95 -38.50 0.64
C ALA A 219 14.67 -39.60 1.68
N GLN A 220 15.24 -40.81 1.51
CA GLN A 220 15.13 -41.87 2.51
C GLN A 220 15.73 -41.49 3.85
N LEU A 221 16.90 -40.85 3.87
CA LEU A 221 17.56 -40.36 5.09
C LEU A 221 16.74 -39.25 5.74
N GLY A 222 16.11 -38.39 4.95
CA GLY A 222 15.32 -37.25 5.42
C GLY A 222 13.98 -37.66 6.06
N LYS A 223 13.40 -38.81 5.66
CA LYS A 223 12.09 -39.26 6.11
C LYS A 223 11.96 -39.34 7.64
N ALA A 224 12.94 -39.88 8.32
CA ALA A 224 12.93 -39.99 9.78
C ALA A 224 13.04 -38.60 10.47
N LYS A 225 13.74 -37.65 9.84
CA LYS A 225 13.94 -36.29 10.35
C LYS A 225 12.73 -35.38 10.12
N PHE A 226 11.85 -35.73 9.18
CA PHE A 226 10.63 -34.96 8.88
C PHE A 226 9.65 -34.91 10.07
N THR A 227 9.78 -35.79 11.06
CA THR A 227 8.97 -35.73 12.28
C THR A 227 9.04 -34.38 12.99
N ALA A 228 10.15 -33.65 12.87
CA ALA A 228 10.28 -32.28 13.37
C ALA A 228 9.32 -31.28 12.69
N CYS A 229 8.88 -31.58 11.47
CA CYS A 229 8.01 -30.72 10.64
C CYS A 229 6.53 -31.12 10.75
N ALA A 230 6.27 -32.34 11.22
CA ALA A 230 4.94 -32.97 11.22
C ALA A 230 3.91 -32.24 12.09
N ALA A 231 4.35 -31.52 13.13
CA ALA A 231 3.46 -30.75 14.00
C ALA A 231 2.64 -29.69 13.26
N CYS A 232 3.24 -29.06 12.22
CA CYS A 232 2.58 -28.06 11.40
C CYS A 232 2.12 -28.63 10.06
N HIS A 233 2.98 -29.42 9.37
CA HIS A 233 2.69 -29.90 8.02
C HIS A 233 1.94 -31.25 7.97
N GLY A 234 1.64 -31.85 9.12
CA GLY A 234 1.05 -33.19 9.18
C GLY A 234 2.10 -34.29 8.97
N ILE A 235 1.85 -35.50 9.51
CA ILE A 235 2.74 -36.64 9.33
C ILE A 235 2.78 -37.15 7.88
N ASP A 236 1.70 -36.88 7.16
CA ASP A 236 1.52 -37.19 5.73
C ASP A 236 1.93 -36.02 4.81
N GLY A 237 2.37 -34.90 5.36
CA GLY A 237 2.80 -33.70 4.65
C GLY A 237 1.68 -32.88 4.01
N LYS A 238 0.39 -33.17 4.29
CA LYS A 238 -0.76 -32.49 3.66
C LYS A 238 -1.05 -31.08 4.20
N GLY A 239 -0.25 -30.60 5.13
CA GLY A 239 -0.40 -29.28 5.69
C GLY A 239 -1.48 -29.17 6.76
N ASN A 240 -1.71 -27.92 7.21
CA ASN A 240 -2.74 -27.60 8.20
C ASN A 240 -3.25 -26.18 8.00
N GLN A 241 -4.47 -26.06 7.48
CA GLN A 241 -5.09 -24.77 7.19
C GLN A 241 -5.35 -23.90 8.45
N ALA A 242 -5.44 -24.50 9.63
CA ALA A 242 -5.67 -23.75 10.87
C ALA A 242 -4.47 -22.86 11.22
N VAL A 243 -3.26 -23.28 10.86
CA VAL A 243 -2.01 -22.53 11.11
C VAL A 243 -1.39 -21.99 9.81
N GLY A 244 -2.03 -22.21 8.65
CA GLY A 244 -1.52 -21.78 7.34
C GLY A 244 -0.27 -22.54 6.90
N ALA A 245 -0.08 -23.78 7.39
CA ALA A 245 1.01 -24.63 6.94
C ALA A 245 0.64 -25.27 5.59
N PRO A 246 1.44 -25.06 4.52
CA PRO A 246 1.12 -25.55 3.19
C PRO A 246 1.15 -27.08 3.09
N ASN A 247 0.37 -27.60 2.15
CA ASN A 247 0.47 -28.97 1.68
C ASN A 247 1.82 -29.15 0.95
N LEU A 248 2.59 -30.15 1.34
CA LEU A 248 3.89 -30.46 0.75
C LEU A 248 3.82 -31.64 -0.23
N THR A 249 2.62 -32.17 -0.48
CA THR A 249 2.42 -33.36 -1.33
C THR A 249 1.96 -33.02 -2.75
N ASP A 250 1.64 -31.75 -3.02
CA ASP A 250 1.28 -31.25 -4.34
C ASP A 250 2.48 -30.56 -5.03
N GLN A 251 2.24 -30.00 -6.22
CA GLN A 251 3.26 -29.29 -6.99
C GLN A 251 3.11 -27.76 -6.93
N ILE A 252 2.36 -27.25 -5.94
CA ILE A 252 2.13 -25.81 -5.76
C ILE A 252 3.15 -25.27 -4.75
N TRP A 253 4.09 -24.50 -5.27
CA TRP A 253 5.23 -23.99 -4.50
C TRP A 253 5.25 -22.48 -4.43
N LEU A 254 4.86 -21.92 -3.29
CA LEU A 254 4.81 -20.47 -3.10
C LEU A 254 6.18 -19.80 -3.17
N TYR A 255 7.25 -20.50 -2.78
CA TYR A 255 8.61 -19.95 -2.75
C TYR A 255 9.56 -20.58 -3.77
N GLY A 256 9.10 -21.64 -4.45
CA GLY A 256 9.88 -22.43 -5.38
C GLY A 256 10.24 -23.82 -4.85
N SER A 257 10.49 -24.76 -5.78
CA SER A 257 10.63 -26.20 -5.57
C SER A 257 12.07 -26.71 -5.70
N SER A 258 13.09 -25.88 -5.40
CA SER A 258 14.47 -26.35 -5.39
C SER A 258 14.91 -26.84 -4.01
N GLU A 259 15.83 -27.82 -3.94
CA GLU A 259 16.48 -28.24 -2.68
C GLU A 259 16.98 -27.03 -1.89
N ALA A 260 17.67 -26.11 -2.58
CA ALA A 260 18.25 -24.91 -1.96
C ALA A 260 17.17 -24.00 -1.33
N THR A 261 16.03 -23.79 -2.02
CA THR A 261 14.94 -22.95 -1.53
C THR A 261 14.25 -23.58 -0.32
N ILE A 262 14.06 -24.90 -0.33
CA ILE A 262 13.46 -25.63 0.79
C ILE A 262 14.41 -25.64 1.99
N ALA A 263 15.70 -25.94 1.77
CA ALA A 263 16.72 -25.90 2.81
C ALA A 263 16.86 -24.49 3.41
N GLU A 264 16.77 -23.44 2.60
CA GLU A 264 16.74 -22.06 3.09
C GLU A 264 15.53 -21.82 4.01
N GLY A 265 14.33 -22.28 3.62
CA GLY A 265 13.12 -22.19 4.44
C GLY A 265 13.27 -22.91 5.79
N ILE A 266 13.89 -24.10 5.79
CA ILE A 266 14.18 -24.85 7.04
C ILE A 266 15.19 -24.10 7.91
N ASN A 267 16.23 -23.51 7.31
CA ASN A 267 17.29 -22.81 8.04
C ASN A 267 16.84 -21.47 8.61
N LYS A 268 16.17 -20.67 7.81
CA LYS A 268 15.83 -19.26 8.15
C LYS A 268 14.40 -19.11 8.68
N GLY A 269 13.53 -20.09 8.42
CA GLY A 269 12.09 -19.93 8.61
C GLY A 269 11.45 -19.07 7.50
N ARG A 270 10.17 -18.73 7.69
CA ARG A 270 9.37 -17.88 6.80
C ARG A 270 8.52 -16.91 7.62
N HIS A 271 8.39 -15.67 7.16
CA HIS A 271 7.56 -14.62 7.78
C HIS A 271 7.89 -14.27 9.23
N LEU A 272 9.16 -14.36 9.64
CA LEU A 272 9.60 -14.04 11.01
C LEU A 272 9.86 -12.54 11.24
N GLY A 273 9.95 -11.77 10.16
CA GLY A 273 10.18 -10.32 10.18
C GLY A 273 9.44 -9.61 9.05
N ILE A 274 9.55 -8.29 9.06
CA ILE A 274 9.16 -7.46 7.91
C ILE A 274 10.42 -7.39 7.04
N ASP A 275 10.58 -8.34 6.14
CA ASP A 275 11.50 -8.19 5.02
C ASP A 275 10.67 -8.00 3.73
N GLU A 276 11.24 -7.32 2.75
CA GLU A 276 10.56 -6.96 1.50
C GLU A 276 10.08 -8.19 0.70
N ALA A 277 10.62 -9.37 0.99
CA ALA A 277 10.30 -10.61 0.29
C ALA A 277 9.14 -11.40 0.92
N HIS A 278 8.68 -11.06 2.12
CA HIS A 278 7.76 -11.87 2.91
C HIS A 278 6.73 -11.04 3.68
N LEU A 279 6.09 -10.09 3.00
CA LEU A 279 5.06 -9.25 3.61
C LEU A 279 3.82 -10.09 3.99
N PRO A 280 3.29 -9.92 5.22
CA PRO A 280 2.02 -10.53 5.58
C PRO A 280 0.87 -9.92 4.77
N MET A 281 -0.19 -10.69 4.54
CA MET A 281 -1.41 -10.11 3.98
C MET A 281 -2.01 -9.13 4.99
N PRO A 282 -2.17 -7.84 4.64
CA PRO A 282 -2.70 -6.83 5.56
C PRO A 282 -4.20 -7.03 5.83
N ALA A 283 -4.66 -6.54 6.98
CA ALA A 283 -6.08 -6.45 7.29
C ALA A 283 -6.73 -5.30 6.50
N HIS A 284 -7.85 -5.57 5.83
CA HIS A 284 -8.54 -4.57 5.01
C HIS A 284 -9.82 -4.03 5.66
N LYS A 285 -10.16 -4.44 6.90
CA LYS A 285 -11.43 -4.09 7.56
C LYS A 285 -11.65 -2.59 7.69
N ASP A 286 -10.59 -1.84 8.01
CA ASP A 286 -10.69 -0.39 8.26
C ASP A 286 -10.69 0.42 6.95
N MET A 287 -10.20 -0.18 5.86
CA MET A 287 -10.11 0.47 4.55
C MET A 287 -11.33 0.21 3.68
N LEU A 288 -11.85 -1.02 3.68
CA LEU A 288 -12.92 -1.42 2.76
C LEU A 288 -14.31 -1.43 3.40
N GLY A 289 -14.42 -1.77 4.68
CA GLY A 289 -15.71 -2.02 5.33
C GLY A 289 -16.36 -3.34 4.90
N ALA A 290 -17.39 -3.77 5.65
CA ALA A 290 -17.95 -5.12 5.53
C ALA A 290 -18.54 -5.44 4.14
N GLY A 291 -19.32 -4.53 3.56
CA GLY A 291 -19.97 -4.78 2.27
C GLY A 291 -19.00 -4.94 1.10
N LYS A 292 -17.95 -4.13 1.06
CA LYS A 292 -16.90 -4.25 0.03
C LYS A 292 -16.08 -5.52 0.23
N ILE A 293 -15.78 -5.89 1.47
CA ILE A 293 -15.06 -7.14 1.79
C ILE A 293 -15.84 -8.35 1.29
N GLN A 294 -17.14 -8.42 1.55
CA GLN A 294 -17.99 -9.52 1.10
C GLN A 294 -18.02 -9.62 -0.44
N ILE A 295 -18.11 -8.51 -1.14
CA ILE A 295 -18.11 -8.48 -2.61
C ILE A 295 -16.76 -8.95 -3.16
N VAL A 296 -15.64 -8.48 -2.59
CA VAL A 296 -14.30 -8.95 -2.99
C VAL A 296 -14.13 -10.44 -2.68
N ALA A 297 -14.63 -10.92 -1.53
CA ALA A 297 -14.59 -12.34 -1.19
C ALA A 297 -15.39 -13.19 -2.18
N ALA A 298 -16.59 -12.72 -2.58
CA ALA A 298 -17.39 -13.36 -3.62
C ALA A 298 -16.67 -13.40 -4.98
N TYR A 299 -15.99 -12.31 -5.35
CA TYR A 299 -15.18 -12.26 -6.56
C TYR A 299 -14.04 -13.29 -6.51
N VAL A 300 -13.25 -13.29 -5.43
CA VAL A 300 -12.12 -14.21 -5.25
C VAL A 300 -12.60 -15.67 -5.21
N TRP A 301 -13.66 -15.98 -4.46
CA TRP A 301 -14.25 -17.30 -4.42
C TRP A 301 -14.74 -17.76 -5.81
N GLY A 302 -15.34 -16.84 -6.57
CA GLY A 302 -15.79 -17.09 -7.92
C GLY A 302 -14.65 -17.39 -8.92
N LEU A 303 -13.43 -16.92 -8.69
CA LEU A 303 -12.29 -17.20 -9.57
C LEU A 303 -11.94 -18.70 -9.62
N SER A 304 -12.00 -19.38 -8.47
CA SER A 304 -11.69 -20.81 -8.35
C SER A 304 -12.90 -21.73 -8.48
N ASN A 305 -14.15 -21.19 -8.42
CA ASN A 305 -15.38 -21.97 -8.36
C ASN A 305 -16.37 -21.71 -9.52
N LYS A 306 -16.03 -20.91 -10.54
CA LYS A 306 -16.90 -20.72 -11.71
C LYS A 306 -17.01 -22.02 -12.51
N PRO A 307 -18.25 -22.52 -12.81
CA PRO A 307 -18.42 -23.61 -13.74
C PRO A 307 -17.95 -23.16 -15.13
N GLY A 308 -16.94 -23.81 -15.70
CA GLY A 308 -16.51 -23.65 -17.09
C GLY A 308 -15.14 -23.03 -17.34
N LYS A 309 -14.32 -22.72 -16.33
CA LYS A 309 -12.87 -22.52 -16.50
C LYS A 309 -12.13 -23.70 -15.86
N ALA A 310 -11.92 -24.75 -16.67
CA ALA A 310 -10.85 -25.70 -16.40
C ALA A 310 -9.49 -24.98 -16.56
N PRO A 311 -8.46 -25.36 -15.79
CA PRO A 311 -7.14 -24.75 -15.80
C PRO A 311 -6.46 -24.79 -17.16
#